data_33fcc88549ea6d450fcf2c8326b3db30
#
_entry.id   33fcc88549ea6d450fcf2c8326b3db30
#
_cell.length_a   1.000
_cell.length_b   1.000
_cell.length_c   1.000
_cell.angle_alpha   90.00
_cell.angle_beta   90.00
_cell.angle_gamma   90.00
#
_symmetry.space_group_name_H-M   'P 1'
#
loop_
_entity.id
_entity.type
_entity.pdbx_description
1 polymer ?
#
loop_
_entity_poly.entity_id
_entity_poly.type
_entity_poly.pdbx_seq_one_letter_code
_entity_poly.pdbx_strand_id
1 'polypeptide(L)' 'MSQQITDNTPMPFGRHIGKPMIEVPAKYLLWLLNEGCTHQGVREYIVYNLDILKKEAGENR' A
#
# COMPACT_ATOMS: atom_id res chain seq x y z
N MET A 1 -1.68 16.03 -13.66
CA MET A 1 -0.84 14.89 -13.92
C MET A 1 -0.91 13.89 -12.79
N SER A 2 -1.28 12.68 -13.09
CA SER A 2 -1.36 11.67 -12.04
C SER A 2 0.04 11.13 -11.75
N GLN A 3 0.34 10.96 -10.48
CA GLN A 3 1.57 10.33 -10.06
C GLN A 3 1.30 8.88 -9.79
N GLN A 4 2.01 8.04 -10.50
CA GLN A 4 1.87 6.62 -10.31
C GLN A 4 2.84 6.18 -9.22
N ILE A 5 2.30 5.56 -8.19
CA ILE A 5 3.11 5.04 -7.10
C ILE A 5 3.65 3.68 -7.48
N THR A 6 4.96 3.52 -7.32
CA THR A 6 5.64 2.28 -7.63
C THR A 6 6.24 1.70 -6.36
N ASP A 7 6.85 0.52 -6.50
CA ASP A 7 7.48 -0.13 -5.36
C ASP A 7 8.54 0.74 -4.69
N ASN A 8 9.20 1.58 -5.45
CA ASN A 8 10.28 2.42 -4.92
C ASN A 8 9.81 3.79 -4.46
N THR A 9 8.55 4.12 -4.66
CA THR A 9 8.03 5.41 -4.27
C THR A 9 7.96 5.50 -2.74
N PRO A 10 8.49 6.58 -2.14
CA PRO A 10 8.38 6.73 -0.69
C PRO A 10 6.94 6.88 -0.25
N MET A 11 6.61 6.25 0.87
CA MET A 11 5.28 6.37 1.45
C MET A 11 5.01 7.84 1.78
N PRO A 12 3.93 8.43 1.26
CA PRO A 12 3.70 9.87 1.41
C PRO A 12 3.11 10.29 2.74
N PHE A 13 2.66 9.36 3.55
CA PHE A 13 2.03 9.72 4.82
C PHE A 13 2.05 8.53 5.78
N GLY A 14 1.68 8.82 7.02
CA GLY A 14 1.44 7.78 7.99
C GLY A 14 2.67 7.30 8.71
N ARG A 15 2.52 6.18 9.38
CA ARG A 15 3.54 5.64 10.24
C ARG A 15 4.82 5.26 9.49
N HIS A 16 4.68 4.91 8.23
CA HIS A 16 5.81 4.45 7.43
C HIS A 16 6.26 5.48 6.40
N ILE A 17 5.96 6.74 6.66
CA ILE A 17 6.33 7.81 5.74
C ILE A 17 7.82 7.77 5.41
N GLY A 18 8.15 7.94 4.13
CA GLY A 18 9.53 7.95 3.68
C GLY A 18 10.10 6.59 3.31
N LYS A 19 9.44 5.50 3.69
CA LYS A 19 9.90 4.18 3.31
C LYS A 19 9.39 3.82 1.92
N PRO A 20 10.20 3.11 1.11
CA PRO A 20 9.70 2.63 -0.18
C PRO A 20 8.45 1.78 0.01
N MET A 21 7.51 1.92 -0.91
CA MET A 21 6.25 1.20 -0.79
C MET A 21 6.44 -0.29 -0.61
N ILE A 22 7.45 -0.86 -1.26
CA ILE A 22 7.69 -2.30 -1.15
C ILE A 22 8.12 -2.72 0.25
N GLU A 23 8.65 -1.78 1.04
CA GLU A 23 9.06 -2.08 2.41
C GLU A 23 7.96 -1.84 3.43
N VAL A 24 6.87 -1.24 3.01
CA VAL A 24 5.74 -1.02 3.92
C VAL A 24 5.05 -2.37 4.14
N PRO A 25 4.79 -2.74 5.41
CA PRO A 25 4.17 -4.04 5.68
C PRO A 25 2.84 -4.21 4.96
N ALA A 26 2.64 -5.41 4.42
CA ALA A 26 1.41 -5.70 3.69
C ALA A 26 0.18 -5.53 4.57
N LYS A 27 0.27 -5.93 5.83
CA LYS A 27 -0.85 -5.76 6.75
C LYS A 27 -1.24 -4.31 6.92
N TYR A 28 -0.25 -3.43 6.97
CA TYR A 28 -0.52 -2.00 7.11
C TYR A 28 -1.25 -1.47 5.88
N LEU A 29 -0.81 -1.87 4.69
CA LEU A 29 -1.44 -1.43 3.46
C LEU A 29 -2.88 -1.94 3.36
N LEU A 30 -3.10 -3.19 3.74
CA LEU A 30 -4.45 -3.74 3.73
C LEU A 30 -5.34 -3.02 4.74
N TRP A 31 -4.77 -2.68 5.89
CA TRP A 31 -5.50 -1.93 6.90
C TRP A 31 -5.90 -0.56 6.37
N LEU A 32 -4.98 0.11 5.66
CA LEU A 32 -5.29 1.41 5.07
C LEU A 32 -6.46 1.32 4.11
N LEU A 33 -6.47 0.30 3.27
CA LEU A 33 -7.55 0.12 2.31
C LEU A 33 -8.86 -0.10 3.02
N ASN A 34 -8.84 -0.89 4.07
CA ASN A 34 -10.05 -1.20 4.84
C ASN A 34 -10.59 0.04 5.56
N GLU A 35 -9.70 0.91 6.01
CA GLU A 35 -10.10 2.11 6.74
C GLU A 35 -10.54 3.24 5.81
N GLY A 36 -10.39 3.06 4.52
CA GLY A 36 -10.80 4.08 3.58
C GLY A 36 -9.67 5.05 3.24
N CYS A 37 -8.61 4.53 2.62
CA CYS A 37 -7.49 5.36 2.23
C CYS A 37 -7.94 6.46 1.28
N THR A 38 -7.65 7.71 1.64
CA THR A 38 -8.06 8.85 0.82
C THR A 38 -7.03 9.25 -0.22
N HIS A 39 -5.80 8.76 -0.09
CA HIS A 39 -4.76 9.05 -1.06
C HIS A 39 -4.93 8.15 -2.27
N GLN A 40 -5.37 8.71 -3.38
CA GLN A 40 -5.73 7.91 -4.55
C GLN A 40 -4.57 7.07 -5.06
N GLY A 41 -3.36 7.63 -5.13
CA GLY A 41 -2.21 6.89 -5.63
C GLY A 41 -1.88 5.67 -4.78
N VAL A 42 -1.89 5.84 -3.47
CA VAL A 42 -1.62 4.74 -2.56
C VAL A 42 -2.72 3.69 -2.65
N ARG A 43 -3.96 4.15 -2.71
CA ARG A 43 -5.09 3.24 -2.83
C ARG A 43 -4.99 2.39 -4.09
N GLU A 44 -4.64 3.01 -5.21
CA GLU A 44 -4.51 2.28 -6.46
C GLU A 44 -3.36 1.27 -6.40
N TYR A 45 -2.27 1.65 -5.76
CA TYR A 45 -1.15 0.73 -5.58
C TYR A 45 -1.59 -0.50 -4.77
N ILE A 46 -2.34 -0.28 -3.70
CA ILE A 46 -2.81 -1.38 -2.87
C ILE A 46 -3.74 -2.30 -3.65
N VAL A 47 -4.69 -1.71 -4.37
CA VAL A 47 -5.64 -2.49 -5.14
C VAL A 47 -4.94 -3.28 -6.24
N TYR A 48 -3.98 -2.65 -6.89
CA TYR A 48 -3.23 -3.30 -7.97
C TYR A 48 -2.45 -4.50 -7.47
N ASN A 49 -1.94 -4.43 -6.24
CA ASN A 49 -1.14 -5.50 -5.65
C ASN A 49 -1.92 -6.32 -4.62
N LEU A 50 -3.23 -6.24 -4.66
CA LEU A 50 -4.05 -6.80 -3.58
C LEU A 50 -3.78 -8.28 -3.33
N ASP A 51 -3.72 -9.08 -4.38
CA ASP A 51 -3.49 -10.52 -4.22
C ASP A 51 -2.15 -10.80 -3.56
N ILE A 52 -1.12 -10.07 -3.99
CA ILE A 52 0.22 -10.24 -3.45
C ILE A 52 0.24 -9.82 -1.97
N LEU A 53 -0.42 -8.70 -1.68
CA LEU A 53 -0.44 -8.19 -0.31
C LEU A 53 -1.16 -9.14 0.63
N LYS A 54 -2.23 -9.74 0.17
CA LYS A 54 -2.96 -10.70 0.99
C LYS A 54 -2.10 -11.92 1.31
N LYS A 55 -1.34 -12.39 0.33
CA LYS A 55 -0.43 -13.50 0.56
C LYS A 55 0.64 -13.15 1.57
N GLU A 56 1.23 -11.97 1.40
CA GLU A 56 2.31 -11.54 2.29
C GLU A 56 1.81 -11.31 3.70
N ALA A 57 0.58 -10.89 3.84
CA ALA A 57 -0.01 -10.67 5.15
C ALA A 57 -0.51 -11.96 5.80
N GLY A 58 -0.46 -13.07 5.06
CA GLY A 58 -0.90 -14.33 5.61
C GLY A 58 -2.40 -14.49 5.66
N GLU A 59 -3.13 -13.71 4.89
CA GLU A 59 -4.59 -13.77 4.90
C GLU A 59 -5.16 -14.72 3.87
N ASN A 60 -4.29 -15.34 3.12
CA ASN A 60 -4.72 -16.27 2.10
C ASN A 60 -5.03 -17.61 2.75
N ARG A 61 -6.29 -17.98 2.76
CA ARG A 61 -6.74 -19.21 3.37
C ARG A 61 -7.30 -20.13 2.35
#